data_a4d0427a412b9505ef62f49f2443a552
#
_entry.id   a4d0427a412b9505ef62f49f2443a552
#
_cell.length_a   1.000
_cell.length_b   1.000
_cell.length_c   1.000
_cell.angle_alpha   90.00
_cell.angle_beta   90.00
_cell.angle_gamma   90.00
#
_symmetry.space_group_name_H-M   'P 1'
#
loop_
_entity.id
_entity.type
_entity.pdbx_description
1 polymer ?
#
loop_
_entity_poly.entity_id
_entity_poly.type
_entity_poly.pdbx_seq_one_letter_code
_entity_poly.pdbx_strand_id
1 'polypeptide(L)'
;MTDTNEPSGVNFKKDVKFSIIIPAHNEEKYIRKCLDSIAKASEAYKDQIEVIVVLNRCTDKTEEIAKSYNCIKLKNNDKNLSKIRNAGAKIASGEIIITIDADTQMAESMLSNVDKYLASGKYIGGGVTGKFERISLGIFFSAILIIIPLLFRYGAISVGIFWCHKKDFMEINGFNENMLMAEDADFAKRLKEWGKRNNKKFGTIKNGMITSCRRFDTYGDWALLKNPKVILAYLKGNDRKSADKTYYDNQER
;
A
#
# COMPACT_ATOMS: atom_id res chain seq x y z
N MET A 1 15.19 -47.30 -27.17
CA MET A 1 15.24 -45.84 -27.40
C MET A 1 14.10 -45.25 -26.61
N THR A 2 14.41 -44.78 -25.42
CA THR A 2 13.44 -44.18 -24.49
C THR A 2 13.70 -42.69 -24.47
N ASP A 3 12.84 -41.94 -25.18
CA ASP A 3 12.82 -40.50 -25.13
C ASP A 3 12.30 -40.05 -23.77
N THR A 4 13.20 -39.61 -22.92
CA THR A 4 12.87 -38.89 -21.68
C THR A 4 12.77 -37.39 -21.99
N ASN A 5 11.55 -36.92 -22.31
CA ASN A 5 11.24 -35.49 -22.33
C ASN A 5 11.21 -34.99 -20.88
N GLU A 6 12.32 -34.43 -20.41
CA GLU A 6 12.30 -33.59 -19.21
C GLU A 6 11.54 -32.30 -19.52
N PRO A 7 10.60 -31.87 -18.65
CA PRO A 7 9.91 -30.58 -18.82
C PRO A 7 10.93 -29.46 -18.63
N SER A 8 11.13 -28.67 -19.67
CA SER A 8 11.96 -27.47 -19.70
C SER A 8 11.66 -26.54 -18.53
N GLY A 9 12.70 -26.26 -17.75
CA GLY A 9 12.65 -25.64 -16.44
C GLY A 9 11.82 -24.37 -16.34
N VAL A 10 10.96 -24.37 -15.36
CA VAL A 10 10.39 -23.17 -14.77
C VAL A 10 11.53 -22.41 -14.11
N ASN A 11 11.93 -21.33 -14.76
CA ASN A 11 12.98 -20.45 -14.25
C ASN A 11 12.37 -19.66 -13.06
N PHE A 12 12.41 -20.23 -11.86
CA PHE A 12 12.09 -19.49 -10.64
C PHE A 12 13.08 -18.34 -10.55
N LYS A 13 12.61 -17.10 -10.56
CA LYS A 13 13.42 -15.92 -10.28
C LYS A 13 14.07 -16.12 -8.91
N LYS A 14 15.34 -16.43 -8.91
CA LYS A 14 16.06 -17.04 -7.78
C LYS A 14 16.30 -16.05 -6.66
N ASP A 15 16.13 -14.83 -6.63
CA ASP A 15 16.43 -13.90 -5.53
C ASP A 15 15.58 -12.61 -5.60
N VAL A 16 14.25 -12.75 -5.52
CA VAL A 16 13.39 -11.56 -5.39
C VAL A 16 13.56 -10.97 -3.99
N LYS A 17 14.07 -9.75 -3.93
CA LYS A 17 14.25 -9.01 -2.68
C LYS A 17 12.98 -8.27 -2.27
N PHE A 18 12.35 -7.58 -3.23
CA PHE A 18 11.17 -6.75 -2.96
C PHE A 18 9.94 -7.25 -3.70
N SER A 19 8.83 -7.42 -2.98
CA SER A 19 7.49 -7.58 -3.55
C SER A 19 6.69 -6.31 -3.29
N ILE A 20 6.33 -5.61 -4.37
CA ILE A 20 5.56 -4.38 -4.30
C ILE A 20 4.11 -4.69 -4.64
N ILE A 21 3.20 -4.50 -3.68
CA ILE A 21 1.78 -4.86 -3.76
C ILE A 21 0.94 -3.62 -3.96
N ILE A 22 0.14 -3.60 -5.02
CA ILE A 22 -0.69 -2.49 -5.43
C ILE A 22 -2.15 -2.95 -5.49
N PRO A 23 -3.00 -2.63 -4.50
CA PRO A 23 -4.44 -2.81 -4.63
C PRO A 23 -4.98 -1.80 -5.64
N ALA A 24 -5.75 -2.25 -6.64
CA ALA A 24 -6.29 -1.38 -7.68
C ALA A 24 -7.76 -1.67 -7.94
N HIS A 25 -8.63 -0.64 -7.82
CA HIS A 25 -10.05 -0.68 -8.13
C HIS A 25 -10.44 0.56 -8.93
N ASN A 26 -10.59 0.42 -10.25
CA ASN A 26 -10.89 1.53 -11.17
C ASN A 26 -9.90 2.71 -11.05
N GLU A 27 -8.64 2.44 -11.35
CA GLU A 27 -7.51 3.37 -11.19
C GLU A 27 -6.88 3.77 -12.54
N GLU A 28 -7.64 3.74 -13.65
CA GLU A 28 -7.10 4.02 -14.99
C GLU A 28 -6.39 5.36 -15.12
N LYS A 29 -6.82 6.38 -14.33
CA LYS A 29 -6.25 7.73 -14.35
C LYS A 29 -4.90 7.83 -13.60
N TYR A 30 -4.63 6.91 -12.66
CA TYR A 30 -3.53 7.03 -11.70
C TYR A 30 -2.50 5.91 -11.80
N ILE A 31 -2.93 4.67 -12.06
CA ILE A 31 -2.08 3.49 -11.97
C ILE A 31 -0.83 3.57 -12.85
N ARG A 32 -0.90 4.25 -14.01
CA ARG A 32 0.28 4.46 -14.87
C ARG A 32 1.37 5.24 -14.15
N LYS A 33 1.04 6.36 -13.52
CA LYS A 33 2.01 7.18 -12.75
C LYS A 33 2.60 6.40 -11.57
N CYS A 34 1.79 5.57 -10.90
CA CYS A 34 2.24 4.69 -9.83
C CYS A 34 3.28 3.69 -10.37
N LEU A 35 2.96 2.95 -11.43
CA LEU A 35 3.86 1.95 -12.03
C LEU A 35 5.14 2.56 -12.59
N ASP A 36 5.05 3.73 -13.26
CA ASP A 36 6.22 4.47 -13.75
C ASP A 36 7.15 4.89 -12.61
N SER A 37 6.58 5.35 -11.48
CA SER A 37 7.36 5.74 -10.31
C SER A 37 8.07 4.55 -9.65
N ILE A 38 7.41 3.40 -9.61
CA ILE A 38 7.99 2.15 -9.12
C ILE A 38 9.12 1.71 -10.05
N ALA A 39 8.93 1.77 -11.37
CA ALA A 39 9.97 1.41 -12.33
C ALA A 39 11.23 2.26 -12.13
N LYS A 40 11.10 3.58 -11.92
CA LYS A 40 12.23 4.48 -11.61
C LYS A 40 12.90 4.12 -10.28
N ALA A 41 12.13 3.90 -9.21
CA ALA A 41 12.68 3.52 -7.91
C ALA A 41 13.40 2.16 -7.96
N SER A 42 13.06 1.33 -8.95
CA SER A 42 13.56 -0.03 -9.13
C SER A 42 14.86 -0.12 -9.93
N GLU A 43 15.37 0.96 -10.49
CA GLU A 43 16.51 0.91 -11.43
C GLU A 43 17.75 0.19 -10.87
N ALA A 44 18.05 0.39 -9.58
CA ALA A 44 19.17 -0.28 -8.92
C ALA A 44 18.91 -1.75 -8.54
N TYR A 45 17.66 -2.22 -8.66
CA TYR A 45 17.21 -3.54 -8.18
C TYR A 45 16.45 -4.34 -9.26
N LYS A 46 16.66 -4.06 -10.55
CA LYS A 46 15.83 -4.57 -11.69
C LYS A 46 15.47 -6.05 -11.63
N ASP A 47 16.43 -6.91 -11.28
CA ASP A 47 16.23 -8.37 -11.27
C ASP A 47 15.78 -8.92 -9.91
N GLN A 48 15.65 -8.04 -8.91
CA GLN A 48 15.31 -8.40 -7.53
C GLN A 48 13.91 -7.90 -7.11
N ILE A 49 13.09 -7.49 -8.07
CA ILE A 49 11.77 -6.89 -7.80
C ILE A 49 10.69 -7.65 -8.53
N GLU A 50 9.59 -7.86 -7.84
CA GLU A 50 8.30 -8.18 -8.45
C GLU A 50 7.27 -7.12 -8.06
N VAL A 51 6.41 -6.78 -9.01
CA VAL A 51 5.26 -5.90 -8.79
C VAL A 51 3.99 -6.74 -8.93
N ILE A 52 3.13 -6.71 -7.92
CA ILE A 52 1.88 -7.46 -7.86
C ILE A 52 0.72 -6.45 -7.84
N VAL A 53 0.02 -6.34 -8.96
CA VAL A 53 -1.21 -5.54 -9.06
C VAL A 53 -2.39 -6.43 -8.72
N VAL A 54 -3.07 -6.14 -7.59
CA VAL A 54 -4.28 -6.85 -7.17
C VAL A 54 -5.50 -6.13 -7.74
N LEU A 55 -5.97 -6.64 -8.89
CA LEU A 55 -7.10 -6.10 -9.64
C LEU A 55 -8.41 -6.43 -8.93
N ASN A 56 -9.01 -5.44 -8.28
CA ASN A 56 -10.23 -5.61 -7.52
C ASN A 56 -11.44 -5.09 -8.28
N ARG A 57 -12.20 -6.00 -8.93
CA ARG A 57 -13.45 -5.66 -9.60
C ARG A 57 -13.34 -4.45 -10.54
N CYS A 58 -12.24 -4.33 -11.28
CA CYS A 58 -12.02 -3.27 -12.25
C CYS A 58 -13.00 -3.40 -13.42
N THR A 59 -13.59 -2.28 -13.82
CA THR A 59 -14.52 -2.14 -14.95
C THR A 59 -14.02 -1.11 -15.98
N ASP A 60 -12.93 -0.42 -15.66
CA ASP A 60 -12.24 0.57 -16.49
C ASP A 60 -10.97 -0.03 -17.15
N LYS A 61 -10.10 0.81 -17.69
CA LYS A 61 -8.85 0.38 -18.34
C LYS A 61 -7.71 0.01 -17.38
N THR A 62 -7.95 -0.08 -16.08
CA THR A 62 -6.91 -0.42 -15.07
C THR A 62 -6.18 -1.73 -15.43
N GLU A 63 -6.93 -2.79 -15.75
CA GLU A 63 -6.34 -4.09 -16.12
C GLU A 63 -5.54 -4.01 -17.42
N GLU A 64 -6.02 -3.28 -18.41
CA GLU A 64 -5.33 -3.06 -19.69
C GLU A 64 -3.99 -2.33 -19.47
N ILE A 65 -4.00 -1.26 -18.68
CA ILE A 65 -2.79 -0.52 -18.34
C ILE A 65 -1.80 -1.42 -17.59
N ALA A 66 -2.26 -2.18 -16.59
CA ALA A 66 -1.40 -3.08 -15.84
C ALA A 66 -0.77 -4.18 -16.73
N LYS A 67 -1.45 -4.62 -17.80
CA LYS A 67 -0.92 -5.58 -18.78
C LYS A 67 0.27 -5.02 -19.57
N SER A 68 0.37 -3.72 -19.76
CA SER A 68 1.50 -3.10 -20.47
C SER A 68 2.78 -3.01 -19.64
N TYR A 69 2.72 -3.37 -18.36
CA TYR A 69 3.87 -3.43 -17.46
C TYR A 69 4.24 -4.88 -17.12
N ASN A 70 5.52 -5.12 -16.84
CA ASN A 70 6.00 -6.42 -16.36
C ASN A 70 5.61 -6.63 -14.89
N CYS A 71 4.33 -6.89 -14.63
CA CYS A 71 3.79 -7.11 -13.30
C CYS A 71 2.93 -8.38 -13.23
N ILE A 72 2.84 -8.96 -12.04
CA ILE A 72 1.92 -10.06 -11.73
C ILE A 72 0.54 -9.44 -11.52
N LYS A 73 -0.48 -9.97 -12.19
CA LYS A 73 -1.88 -9.55 -12.06
C LYS A 73 -2.66 -10.60 -11.29
N LEU A 74 -3.17 -10.22 -10.12
CA LEU A 74 -4.01 -11.07 -9.27
C LEU A 74 -5.44 -10.52 -9.26
N LYS A 75 -6.42 -11.30 -9.70
CA LYS A 75 -7.84 -10.91 -9.58
C LYS A 75 -8.36 -11.18 -8.17
N ASN A 76 -9.07 -10.22 -7.60
CA ASN A 76 -9.68 -10.32 -6.28
C ASN A 76 -11.05 -9.65 -6.29
N ASN A 77 -12.04 -10.24 -5.61
CA ASN A 77 -13.42 -9.75 -5.58
C ASN A 77 -13.87 -9.26 -4.19
N ASP A 78 -12.98 -9.25 -3.21
CA ASP A 78 -13.33 -8.79 -1.87
C ASP A 78 -13.64 -7.29 -1.82
N LYS A 79 -14.66 -6.91 -1.04
CA LYS A 79 -14.92 -5.52 -0.67
C LYS A 79 -14.25 -5.19 0.67
N ASN A 80 -12.93 -5.41 0.75
CA ASN A 80 -12.12 -5.16 1.94
C ASN A 80 -10.67 -4.94 1.53
N LEU A 81 -10.15 -3.73 1.75
CA LEU A 81 -8.80 -3.34 1.33
C LEU A 81 -7.71 -4.17 2.03
N SER A 82 -7.92 -4.55 3.30
CA SER A 82 -7.02 -5.45 4.04
C SER A 82 -6.90 -6.80 3.35
N LYS A 83 -8.04 -7.41 2.94
CA LYS A 83 -8.04 -8.69 2.21
C LYS A 83 -7.34 -8.58 0.87
N ILE A 84 -7.56 -7.48 0.16
CA ILE A 84 -6.94 -7.24 -1.15
C ILE A 84 -5.41 -7.16 -1.01
N ARG A 85 -4.90 -6.37 -0.03
CA ARG A 85 -3.46 -6.29 0.24
C ARG A 85 -2.87 -7.62 0.71
N ASN A 86 -3.56 -8.33 1.61
CA ASN A 86 -3.15 -9.65 2.10
C ASN A 86 -3.10 -10.70 0.99
N ALA A 87 -4.04 -10.67 0.04
CA ALA A 87 -4.03 -11.57 -1.11
C ALA A 87 -2.77 -11.38 -1.97
N GLY A 88 -2.35 -10.13 -2.21
CA GLY A 88 -1.09 -9.83 -2.87
C GLY A 88 0.13 -10.33 -2.08
N ALA A 89 0.15 -10.09 -0.76
CA ALA A 89 1.25 -10.52 0.11
C ALA A 89 1.39 -12.06 0.17
N LYS A 90 0.29 -12.78 0.07
CA LYS A 90 0.26 -14.26 0.09
C LYS A 90 1.01 -14.87 -1.09
N ILE A 91 0.90 -14.29 -2.29
CA ILE A 91 1.58 -14.79 -3.50
C ILE A 91 2.97 -14.17 -3.71
N ALA A 92 3.33 -13.16 -2.93
CA ALA A 92 4.62 -12.50 -2.99
C ALA A 92 5.77 -13.49 -2.74
N SER A 93 6.85 -13.42 -3.53
CA SER A 93 8.04 -14.25 -3.38
C SER A 93 9.21 -13.54 -2.70
N GLY A 94 9.19 -12.20 -2.67
CA GLY A 94 10.26 -11.39 -2.13
C GLY A 94 10.40 -11.44 -0.60
N GLU A 95 11.62 -11.18 -0.15
CA GLU A 95 11.94 -11.12 1.28
C GLU A 95 11.27 -9.94 1.99
N ILE A 96 11.07 -8.84 1.26
CA ILE A 96 10.53 -7.57 1.77
C ILE A 96 9.21 -7.29 1.06
N ILE A 97 8.16 -7.11 1.84
CA ILE A 97 6.85 -6.66 1.38
C ILE A 97 6.81 -5.13 1.44
N ILE A 98 6.37 -4.53 0.33
CA ILE A 98 6.04 -3.10 0.25
C ILE A 98 4.60 -2.99 -0.27
N THR A 99 3.74 -2.31 0.43
CA THR A 99 2.38 -1.98 -0.06
C THR A 99 2.32 -0.52 -0.46
N ILE A 100 1.68 -0.22 -1.58
CA ILE A 100 1.49 1.15 -2.09
C ILE A 100 0.13 1.26 -2.77
N ASP A 101 -0.57 2.37 -2.58
CA ASP A 101 -1.86 2.61 -3.23
C ASP A 101 -1.68 2.99 -4.70
N ALA A 102 -2.63 2.59 -5.57
CA ALA A 102 -2.53 2.78 -7.02
C ALA A 102 -2.55 4.25 -7.47
N ASP A 103 -2.97 5.17 -6.60
CA ASP A 103 -2.98 6.62 -6.82
C ASP A 103 -1.78 7.34 -6.17
N THR A 104 -0.78 6.58 -5.76
CA THR A 104 0.41 7.07 -5.06
C THR A 104 1.66 6.83 -5.91
N GLN A 105 2.55 7.80 -5.96
CA GLN A 105 3.84 7.72 -6.63
C GLN A 105 4.94 7.47 -5.59
N MET A 106 5.77 6.48 -5.84
CA MET A 106 6.93 6.12 -5.02
C MET A 106 8.09 7.08 -5.29
N ALA A 107 8.79 7.55 -4.25
CA ALA A 107 10.02 8.31 -4.44
C ALA A 107 11.15 7.41 -4.97
N GLU A 108 11.99 7.93 -5.86
CA GLU A 108 13.09 7.17 -6.47
C GLU A 108 14.04 6.52 -5.45
N SER A 109 14.29 7.19 -4.33
CA SER A 109 15.14 6.66 -3.24
C SER A 109 14.43 5.66 -2.32
N MET A 110 13.16 5.32 -2.57
CA MET A 110 12.35 4.56 -1.61
C MET A 110 12.94 3.18 -1.33
N LEU A 111 13.25 2.40 -2.38
CA LEU A 111 13.75 1.03 -2.21
C LEU A 111 15.12 0.99 -1.55
N SER A 112 16.03 1.91 -1.92
CA SER A 112 17.34 2.03 -1.29
C SER A 112 17.25 2.43 0.18
N ASN A 113 16.29 3.29 0.55
CA ASN A 113 16.04 3.62 1.94
C ASN A 113 15.48 2.43 2.73
N VAL A 114 14.49 1.70 2.18
CA VAL A 114 13.95 0.48 2.81
C VAL A 114 15.06 -0.52 3.07
N ASP A 115 15.90 -0.78 2.06
CA ASP A 115 17.04 -1.68 2.18
C ASP A 115 17.99 -1.25 3.29
N LYS A 116 18.41 -0.01 3.30
CA LYS A 116 19.29 0.57 4.33
C LYS A 116 18.70 0.47 5.74
N TYR A 117 17.39 0.74 5.89
CA TYR A 117 16.73 0.64 7.19
C TYR A 117 16.70 -0.80 7.69
N LEU A 118 16.29 -1.77 6.86
CA LEU A 118 16.19 -3.17 7.24
C LEU A 118 17.55 -3.82 7.42
N ALA A 119 18.53 -3.56 6.54
CA ALA A 119 19.91 -4.04 6.66
C ALA A 119 20.60 -3.57 7.94
N SER A 120 20.20 -2.42 8.52
CA SER A 120 20.74 -1.95 9.78
C SER A 120 20.41 -2.86 10.98
N GLY A 121 19.43 -3.77 10.85
CA GLY A 121 18.92 -4.62 11.92
C GLY A 121 18.13 -3.88 13.01
N LYS A 122 18.11 -2.54 12.99
CA LYS A 122 17.49 -1.69 14.03
C LYS A 122 15.99 -1.51 13.86
N TYR A 123 15.44 -1.78 12.66
CA TYR A 123 14.06 -1.52 12.33
C TYR A 123 13.33 -2.82 11.98
N ILE A 124 12.09 -2.94 12.44
CA ILE A 124 11.20 -4.08 12.13
C ILE A 124 10.54 -3.90 10.76
N GLY A 125 10.40 -2.70 10.34
CA GLY A 125 9.69 -2.21 9.19
C GLY A 125 9.23 -0.79 9.46
N GLY A 126 8.33 -0.27 8.64
CA GLY A 126 7.87 1.09 8.81
C GLY A 126 6.89 1.55 7.77
N GLY A 127 6.76 2.86 7.71
CA GLY A 127 5.98 3.56 6.72
C GLY A 127 6.73 4.78 6.20
N VAL A 128 6.00 5.72 5.63
CA VAL A 128 6.57 6.92 5.03
C VAL A 128 5.83 8.17 5.47
N THR A 129 6.49 9.32 5.32
CA THR A 129 5.80 10.60 5.14
C THR A 129 5.81 10.96 3.67
N GLY A 130 4.76 11.61 3.20
CA GLY A 130 4.65 12.01 1.80
C GLY A 130 4.13 13.42 1.66
N LYS A 131 3.91 13.82 0.41
CA LYS A 131 3.30 15.07 0.01
C LYS A 131 2.04 14.77 -0.80
N PHE A 132 1.07 15.65 -0.72
CA PHE A 132 -0.03 15.67 -1.68
C PHE A 132 0.45 16.33 -2.98
N GLU A 133 -0.11 15.94 -4.13
CA GLU A 133 0.17 16.58 -5.43
C GLU A 133 -0.07 18.10 -5.39
N ARG A 134 -1.03 18.55 -4.58
CA ARG A 134 -1.27 19.96 -4.26
C ARG A 134 -1.58 20.15 -2.78
N ILE A 135 -1.36 21.34 -2.26
CA ILE A 135 -1.67 21.73 -0.87
C ILE A 135 -2.60 22.93 -0.90
N SER A 136 -3.65 22.87 -0.07
CA SER A 136 -4.51 24.01 0.25
C SER A 136 -4.74 24.08 1.76
N LEU A 137 -5.24 25.21 2.25
CA LEU A 137 -5.62 25.34 3.68
C LEU A 137 -6.65 24.29 4.08
N GLY A 138 -7.63 24.00 3.20
CA GLY A 138 -8.66 22.99 3.46
C GLY A 138 -8.07 21.58 3.58
N ILE A 139 -7.16 21.20 2.70
CA ILE A 139 -6.43 19.90 2.76
C ILE A 139 -5.61 19.82 4.05
N PHE A 140 -4.87 20.89 4.40
CA PHE A 140 -4.04 20.93 5.59
C PHE A 140 -4.87 20.72 6.87
N PHE A 141 -5.96 21.47 7.07
CA PHE A 141 -6.82 21.30 8.23
C PHE A 141 -7.56 19.96 8.24
N SER A 142 -7.98 19.46 7.06
CA SER A 142 -8.59 18.14 6.92
C SER A 142 -7.63 17.02 7.31
N ALA A 143 -6.36 17.12 6.93
CA ALA A 143 -5.33 16.16 7.32
C ALA A 143 -5.12 16.16 8.85
N ILE A 144 -5.03 17.34 9.48
CA ILE A 144 -4.88 17.46 10.93
C ILE A 144 -6.06 16.78 11.66
N LEU A 145 -7.29 17.00 11.19
CA LEU A 145 -8.51 16.44 11.82
C LEU A 145 -8.55 14.91 11.79
N ILE A 146 -7.94 14.26 10.80
CA ILE A 146 -7.82 12.80 10.74
C ILE A 146 -6.60 12.32 11.50
N ILE A 147 -5.46 12.97 11.29
CA ILE A 147 -4.17 12.52 11.81
C ILE A 147 -4.15 12.55 13.34
N ILE A 148 -4.61 13.65 13.97
CA ILE A 148 -4.53 13.79 15.42
C ILE A 148 -5.33 12.70 16.15
N PRO A 149 -6.61 12.44 15.87
CA PRO A 149 -7.36 11.36 16.54
C PRO A 149 -6.77 9.96 16.30
N LEU A 150 -6.29 9.68 15.08
CA LEU A 150 -5.65 8.41 14.77
C LEU A 150 -4.33 8.25 15.53
N LEU A 151 -3.54 9.31 15.68
CA LEU A 151 -2.30 9.30 16.45
C LEU A 151 -2.57 8.97 17.93
N PHE A 152 -3.58 9.59 18.54
CA PHE A 152 -3.97 9.28 19.92
C PHE A 152 -4.44 7.82 20.07
N ARG A 153 -5.22 7.30 19.10
CA ARG A 153 -5.77 5.95 19.16
C ARG A 153 -4.74 4.86 18.87
N TYR A 154 -3.89 5.06 17.86
CA TYR A 154 -2.99 4.02 17.34
C TYR A 154 -1.51 4.28 17.66
N GLY A 155 -1.13 5.47 18.10
CA GLY A 155 0.25 5.79 18.52
C GLY A 155 1.31 5.75 17.42
N ALA A 156 0.90 5.49 16.18
CA ALA A 156 1.72 5.54 14.98
C ALA A 156 0.83 5.89 13.79
N ILE A 157 1.32 6.71 12.89
CA ILE A 157 0.62 7.01 11.64
C ILE A 157 1.62 6.87 10.51
N SER A 158 1.25 6.04 9.56
CA SER A 158 1.73 6.05 8.21
C SER A 158 0.54 5.78 7.32
N VAL A 159 0.53 6.30 6.13
CA VAL A 159 -0.53 6.11 5.14
C VAL A 159 0.10 5.81 3.79
N GLY A 160 -0.57 4.99 2.99
CA GLY A 160 -0.23 4.73 1.61
C GLY A 160 0.90 3.73 1.38
N ILE A 161 2.08 3.89 2.00
CA ILE A 161 3.20 2.96 1.82
C ILE A 161 3.64 2.38 3.16
N PHE A 162 3.71 1.04 3.22
CA PHE A 162 4.29 0.27 4.33
C PHE A 162 5.34 -0.69 3.81
N TRP A 163 6.35 -0.99 4.64
CA TRP A 163 7.45 -1.87 4.31
C TRP A 163 7.93 -2.65 5.54
N CYS A 164 8.15 -3.95 5.39
CA CYS A 164 8.75 -4.83 6.39
C CYS A 164 9.24 -6.12 5.74
N HIS A 165 9.99 -6.95 6.48
CA HIS A 165 10.25 -8.31 6.03
C HIS A 165 8.96 -9.10 5.91
N LYS A 166 8.86 -9.97 4.89
CA LYS A 166 7.69 -10.84 4.68
C LYS A 166 7.40 -11.71 5.91
N LYS A 167 8.43 -12.23 6.58
CA LYS A 167 8.27 -12.99 7.82
C LYS A 167 7.54 -12.18 8.90
N ASP A 168 7.94 -10.92 9.12
CA ASP A 168 7.33 -10.05 10.14
C ASP A 168 5.91 -9.65 9.75
N PHE A 169 5.63 -9.44 8.44
CA PHE A 169 4.28 -9.25 7.92
C PHE A 169 3.37 -10.43 8.25
N MET A 170 3.85 -11.66 8.04
CA MET A 170 3.09 -12.88 8.32
C MET A 170 2.88 -13.11 9.82
N GLU A 171 3.87 -12.85 10.66
CA GLU A 171 3.78 -12.99 12.12
C GLU A 171 2.70 -12.09 12.74
N ILE A 172 2.51 -10.89 12.19
CA ILE A 172 1.41 -10.01 12.62
C ILE A 172 0.10 -10.26 11.88
N ASN A 173 0.00 -11.33 11.08
CA ASN A 173 -1.15 -11.68 10.24
C ASN A 173 -1.54 -10.58 9.23
N GLY A 174 -0.56 -9.86 8.67
CA GLY A 174 -0.78 -8.83 7.67
C GLY A 174 -1.72 -7.71 8.13
N PHE A 175 -2.55 -7.19 7.21
CA PHE A 175 -3.60 -6.21 7.53
C PHE A 175 -4.80 -6.90 8.19
N ASN A 176 -5.43 -6.23 9.15
CA ASN A 176 -6.58 -6.76 9.88
C ASN A 176 -7.84 -6.78 9.00
N GLU A 177 -8.26 -7.97 8.59
CA GLU A 177 -9.40 -8.18 7.68
C GLU A 177 -10.77 -7.85 8.30
N ASN A 178 -10.85 -7.66 9.61
CA ASN A 178 -12.05 -7.18 10.30
C ASN A 178 -12.19 -5.65 10.24
N MET A 179 -11.16 -4.95 9.78
CA MET A 179 -11.21 -3.51 9.58
C MET A 179 -11.56 -3.18 8.12
N LEU A 180 -12.45 -2.20 7.97
CA LEU A 180 -12.91 -1.69 6.69
C LEU A 180 -12.35 -0.28 6.42
N MET A 181 -11.91 0.41 7.47
CA MET A 181 -11.33 1.75 7.44
C MET A 181 -10.22 1.83 8.50
N ALA A 182 -9.24 2.73 8.31
CA ALA A 182 -8.08 2.91 9.20
C ALA A 182 -7.24 1.64 9.42
N GLU A 183 -7.30 0.70 8.48
CA GLU A 183 -6.49 -0.52 8.46
C GLU A 183 -4.99 -0.22 8.46
N ASP A 184 -4.60 0.89 7.86
CA ASP A 184 -3.22 1.41 7.82
C ASP A 184 -2.71 1.76 9.22
N ALA A 185 -3.54 2.45 10.02
CA ALA A 185 -3.17 2.84 11.38
C ALA A 185 -3.10 1.62 12.31
N ASP A 186 -3.98 0.65 12.15
CA ASP A 186 -3.94 -0.63 12.87
C ASP A 186 -2.69 -1.42 12.51
N PHE A 187 -2.38 -1.55 11.22
CA PHE A 187 -1.17 -2.23 10.76
C PHE A 187 0.09 -1.59 11.32
N ALA A 188 0.21 -0.26 11.25
CA ALA A 188 1.34 0.49 11.80
C ALA A 188 1.51 0.23 13.29
N LYS A 189 0.41 0.23 14.06
CA LYS A 189 0.41 -0.05 15.50
C LYS A 189 0.91 -1.46 15.78
N ARG A 190 0.33 -2.49 15.13
CA ARG A 190 0.72 -3.90 15.34
C ARG A 190 2.16 -4.16 14.93
N LEU A 191 2.63 -3.60 13.81
CA LEU A 191 4.03 -3.72 13.39
C LEU A 191 4.98 -3.03 14.39
N LYS A 192 4.60 -1.87 14.92
CA LYS A 192 5.37 -1.17 15.95
C LYS A 192 5.45 -1.97 17.27
N GLU A 193 4.34 -2.57 17.69
CA GLU A 193 4.28 -3.43 18.89
C GLU A 193 5.11 -4.70 18.70
N TRP A 194 5.04 -5.34 17.53
CA TRP A 194 5.89 -6.46 17.15
C TRP A 194 7.38 -6.09 17.18
N GLY A 195 7.71 -4.91 16.63
CA GLY A 195 9.06 -4.37 16.69
C GLY A 195 9.58 -4.24 18.12
N LYS A 196 8.78 -3.67 19.04
CA LYS A 196 9.16 -3.55 20.45
C LYS A 196 9.47 -4.89 21.09
N ARG A 197 8.68 -5.94 20.82
CA ARG A 197 8.92 -7.31 21.32
C ARG A 197 10.23 -7.91 20.79
N ASN A 198 10.68 -7.45 19.62
CA ASN A 198 11.91 -7.90 18.96
C ASN A 198 13.08 -6.90 19.12
N ASN A 199 12.99 -5.95 20.05
CA ASN A 199 14.00 -4.90 20.29
C ASN A 199 14.31 -4.06 19.03
N LYS A 200 13.33 -3.87 18.16
CA LYS A 200 13.43 -3.09 16.92
C LYS A 200 12.46 -1.91 16.93
N LYS A 201 12.79 -0.87 16.18
CA LYS A 201 11.98 0.35 16.04
C LYS A 201 11.11 0.27 14.79
N PHE A 202 9.97 0.96 14.81
CA PHE A 202 9.22 1.29 13.61
C PHE A 202 9.92 2.47 12.90
N GLY A 203 10.24 2.30 11.62
CA GLY A 203 10.92 3.32 10.81
C GLY A 203 9.94 4.25 10.10
N THR A 204 10.39 5.47 9.80
CA THR A 204 9.63 6.40 8.95
C THR A 204 10.57 7.01 7.91
N ILE A 205 10.36 6.70 6.65
CA ILE A 205 11.11 7.30 5.53
C ILE A 205 10.44 8.61 5.17
N LYS A 206 11.21 9.71 5.25
CA LYS A 206 10.71 11.05 4.93
C LYS A 206 10.60 11.25 3.42
N ASN A 207 9.51 11.91 2.98
CA ASN A 207 9.26 12.20 1.57
C ASN A 207 9.28 10.94 0.67
N GLY A 208 8.81 9.79 1.18
CA GLY A 208 8.83 8.53 0.46
C GLY A 208 7.77 8.41 -0.64
N MET A 209 6.79 9.34 -0.68
CA MET A 209 5.69 9.29 -1.66
C MET A 209 5.13 10.66 -2.01
N ILE A 210 4.43 10.69 -3.15
CA ILE A 210 3.48 11.75 -3.53
C ILE A 210 2.13 11.06 -3.76
N THR A 211 1.07 11.52 -3.08
CA THR A 211 -0.28 10.94 -3.22
C THR A 211 -1.24 11.91 -3.90
N SER A 212 -2.23 11.37 -4.60
CA SER A 212 -3.21 12.16 -5.33
C SER A 212 -4.12 12.96 -4.37
N CYS A 213 -4.68 14.06 -4.90
CA CYS A 213 -5.70 14.85 -4.21
C CYS A 213 -7.12 14.49 -4.65
N ARG A 214 -7.33 13.37 -5.37
CA ARG A 214 -8.61 13.01 -5.99
C ARG A 214 -9.82 13.11 -5.07
N ARG A 215 -9.68 12.74 -3.80
CA ARG A 215 -10.79 12.86 -2.82
C ARG A 215 -11.15 14.31 -2.54
N PHE A 216 -10.15 15.18 -2.47
CA PHE A 216 -10.35 16.60 -2.31
C PHE A 216 -10.88 17.25 -3.59
N ASP A 217 -10.47 16.74 -4.75
CA ASP A 217 -10.96 17.21 -6.05
C ASP A 217 -12.44 16.85 -6.24
N THR A 218 -12.86 15.65 -5.79
CA THR A 218 -14.26 15.19 -5.88
C THR A 218 -15.18 15.85 -4.85
N TYR A 219 -14.74 15.97 -3.59
CA TYR A 219 -15.61 16.39 -2.48
C TYR A 219 -15.34 17.81 -1.98
N GLY A 220 -14.30 18.47 -2.51
CA GLY A 220 -13.80 19.76 -2.08
C GLY A 220 -12.84 19.67 -0.89
N ASP A 221 -11.93 20.62 -0.79
CA ASP A 221 -10.85 20.63 0.19
C ASP A 221 -11.33 20.67 1.65
N TRP A 222 -12.52 21.20 1.88
CA TRP A 222 -13.15 21.34 3.20
C TRP A 222 -14.13 20.20 3.54
N ALA A 223 -14.20 19.15 2.72
CA ALA A 223 -15.21 18.09 2.83
C ALA A 223 -15.19 17.38 4.20
N LEU A 224 -14.02 17.16 4.78
CA LEU A 224 -13.88 16.48 6.07
C LEU A 224 -14.37 17.36 7.25
N LEU A 225 -14.15 18.66 7.19
CA LEU A 225 -14.69 19.59 8.18
C LEU A 225 -16.22 19.67 8.10
N LYS A 226 -16.78 19.59 6.89
CA LYS A 226 -18.24 19.60 6.67
C LYS A 226 -18.92 18.28 7.06
N ASN A 227 -18.17 17.17 7.16
CA ASN A 227 -18.69 15.83 7.42
C ASN A 227 -17.96 15.12 8.58
N PRO A 228 -18.11 15.55 9.84
CA PRO A 228 -17.40 14.94 10.98
C PRO A 228 -17.77 13.46 11.20
N LYS A 229 -18.89 12.98 10.65
CA LYS A 229 -19.27 11.56 10.68
C LYS A 229 -18.24 10.65 9.98
N VAL A 230 -17.54 11.15 8.98
CA VAL A 230 -16.47 10.42 8.29
C VAL A 230 -15.29 10.17 9.24
N ILE A 231 -14.94 11.16 10.06
CA ILE A 231 -13.87 11.02 11.07
C ILE A 231 -14.24 9.94 12.09
N LEU A 232 -15.51 9.93 12.55
CA LEU A 232 -16.01 8.90 13.47
C LEU A 232 -15.98 7.49 12.82
N ALA A 233 -16.27 7.38 11.52
CA ALA A 233 -16.19 6.12 10.79
C ALA A 233 -14.74 5.59 10.73
N TYR A 234 -13.75 6.46 10.48
CA TYR A 234 -12.33 6.10 10.56
C TYR A 234 -11.93 5.63 11.95
N LEU A 235 -12.42 6.30 13.01
CA LEU A 235 -12.13 5.89 14.38
C LEU A 235 -12.79 4.56 14.75
N LYS A 236 -13.98 4.25 14.26
CA LYS A 236 -14.65 2.95 14.49
C LYS A 236 -13.99 1.81 13.71
N GLY A 237 -13.53 2.06 12.49
CA GLY A 237 -12.80 1.12 11.64
C GLY A 237 -13.65 0.03 10.96
N ASN A 238 -14.92 -0.16 11.34
CA ASN A 238 -15.79 -1.24 10.86
C ASN A 238 -17.13 -0.76 10.26
N ASP A 239 -17.25 0.51 9.96
CA ASP A 239 -18.45 1.07 9.34
C ASP A 239 -18.52 0.74 7.85
N ARG A 240 -19.29 -0.31 7.50
CA ARG A 240 -19.45 -0.81 6.14
C ARG A 240 -20.00 0.25 5.19
N LYS A 241 -21.03 0.98 5.60
CA LYS A 241 -21.66 2.01 4.75
C LYS A 241 -20.69 3.14 4.40
N SER A 242 -19.91 3.59 5.37
CA SER A 242 -18.88 4.61 5.14
C SER A 242 -17.73 4.08 4.30
N ALA A 243 -17.32 2.83 4.51
CA ALA A 243 -16.27 2.19 3.72
C ALA A 243 -16.69 2.01 2.25
N ASP A 244 -17.91 1.51 1.99
CA ASP A 244 -18.43 1.33 0.64
C ASP A 244 -18.49 2.67 -0.09
N LYS A 245 -19.06 3.71 0.55
CA LYS A 245 -19.09 5.07 -0.01
C LYS A 245 -17.69 5.63 -0.28
N THR A 246 -16.72 5.33 0.59
CA THR A 246 -15.36 5.90 0.49
C THR A 246 -14.52 5.18 -0.57
N TYR A 247 -14.66 3.86 -0.70
CA TYR A 247 -13.75 3.03 -1.50
C TYR A 247 -14.39 2.43 -2.74
N TYR A 248 -15.73 2.31 -2.82
CA TYR A 248 -16.37 1.49 -3.86
C TYR A 248 -17.52 2.14 -4.61
N ASP A 249 -18.28 3.06 -4.02
CA ASP A 249 -19.51 3.59 -4.62
C ASP A 249 -19.30 4.80 -5.54
N ASN A 250 -18.08 5.33 -5.65
CA ASN A 250 -17.80 6.45 -6.53
C ASN A 250 -17.57 5.96 -7.96
N GLN A 251 -18.55 6.20 -8.84
CA GLN A 251 -18.49 5.87 -10.27
C GLN A 251 -17.51 6.75 -11.07
N GLU A 252 -16.97 7.85 -10.48
CA GLU A 252 -16.01 8.77 -11.11
C GLU A 252 -14.58 8.59 -10.56
N ARG A 253 -14.07 7.38 -10.63
CA ARG A 253 -12.66 7.11 -10.31
C ARG A 253 -11.77 7.23 -11.52
#